data_73cea17aa3add4d865c87aa9252d07ab
#
_entry.id   73cea17aa3add4d865c87aa9252d07ab
#
_cell.length_a   1.000
_cell.length_b   1.000
_cell.length_c   1.000
_cell.angle_alpha   90.00
_cell.angle_beta   90.00
_cell.angle_gamma   90.00
#
_symmetry.space_group_name_H-M   'P 1'
#
loop_
_entity.id
_entity.type
_entity.pdbx_description
1 polymer ?
#
loop_
_entity_poly.entity_id
_entity_poly.type
_entity_poly.pdbx_seq_one_letter_code
_entity_poly.pdbx_strand_id
1 'polypeptide(L)'
;KRHGLSTDASFRYERGIDPDMTPYALRRAALLIRELAGGVVTSAVTDIYPVRIEPFRFEVSYDRIVRLIGKAIPETTVRKIIDALGVTIESERDGAWQVCVPPYRVDVRREADLVEDILRIYGYDNVEIPMHVNSTLSYAPKPNRDKLINMLSDTLSANGFLEIMSNSLTKAAYYENLSAYKAENCVQILNPLSNDLSVMRQTLLFNAMEAIQLNVNRRNGDLKIYEFGNCYSYDPAKAEEGGLAPYSQRAMVSMAITGADHAASWNVQSQPSTFYTLRSAAEKVLKKFGVDLNDATTEPLDSDLYAEAVRCKFNGKQPLLEM
;
A
#
# COMPACT_ATOMS: atom_id res chain seq x y z
N LYS A 1 15.09 18.50 3.96
CA LYS A 1 15.18 17.31 3.04
C LYS A 1 16.20 17.55 1.93
N ARG A 2 16.12 18.65 1.16
CA ARG A 2 16.99 18.90 -0.02
C ARG A 2 18.51 18.84 0.31
N HIS A 3 18.90 19.25 1.50
CA HIS A 3 20.30 19.29 1.94
C HIS A 3 20.67 18.19 2.92
N GLY A 4 19.80 17.23 3.20
CA GLY A 4 20.04 16.14 4.14
C GLY A 4 20.19 16.58 5.62
N LEU A 5 19.85 17.83 5.94
CA LEU A 5 19.91 18.35 7.29
C LEU A 5 18.59 18.09 8.02
N SER A 6 18.66 17.39 9.15
CA SER A 6 17.54 17.14 10.04
C SER A 6 17.82 17.79 11.39
N THR A 7 17.04 18.79 11.76
CA THR A 7 17.06 19.48 13.05
C THR A 7 15.66 19.64 13.58
N ASP A 8 15.49 19.88 14.89
CA ASP A 8 14.17 20.15 15.49
C ASP A 8 13.47 21.35 14.82
N ALA A 9 14.23 22.35 14.44
CA ALA A 9 13.70 23.51 13.72
C ALA A 9 13.19 23.10 12.33
N SER A 10 13.98 22.36 11.56
CA SER A 10 13.59 21.90 10.21
C SER A 10 12.35 21.01 10.27
N PHE A 11 12.23 20.14 11.26
CA PHE A 11 11.06 19.31 11.49
C PHE A 11 9.78 20.13 11.75
N ARG A 12 9.89 21.19 12.55
CA ARG A 12 8.74 22.07 12.85
C ARG A 12 8.33 22.91 11.64
N TYR A 13 9.30 23.51 10.94
CA TYR A 13 9.06 24.29 9.72
C TYR A 13 8.44 23.44 8.60
N GLU A 14 8.87 22.19 8.46
CA GLU A 14 8.34 21.28 7.44
C GLU A 14 6.85 20.97 7.65
N ARG A 15 6.42 20.88 8.91
CA ARG A 15 5.03 20.61 9.27
C ARG A 15 4.13 21.85 9.29
N GLY A 16 4.73 23.00 9.26
CA GLY A 16 4.06 24.30 9.35
C GLY A 16 4.09 24.87 10.77
N ILE A 17 4.27 26.17 10.82
CA ILE A 17 4.27 26.99 12.03
C ILE A 17 3.30 28.15 11.83
N ASP A 18 2.97 28.84 12.94
CA ASP A 18 2.20 30.08 12.89
C ASP A 18 3.06 31.25 12.36
N PRO A 19 2.82 31.74 11.15
CA PRO A 19 3.59 32.85 10.62
C PRO A 19 3.31 34.17 11.33
N ASP A 20 2.12 34.36 11.88
CA ASP A 20 1.71 35.58 12.57
C ASP A 20 2.29 35.67 14.00
N MET A 21 2.80 34.55 14.53
CA MET A 21 3.47 34.50 15.84
C MET A 21 4.87 35.16 15.84
N THR A 22 5.49 35.35 14.67
CA THR A 22 6.86 35.86 14.53
C THR A 22 7.04 37.24 15.20
N PRO A 23 6.20 38.26 14.95
CA PRO A 23 6.31 39.56 15.61
C PRO A 23 6.07 39.48 17.11
N TYR A 24 5.15 38.61 17.56
CA TYR A 24 4.90 38.38 18.97
C TYR A 24 6.11 37.78 19.68
N ALA A 25 6.70 36.73 19.12
CA ALA A 25 7.89 36.07 19.66
C ALA A 25 9.08 37.03 19.76
N LEU A 26 9.31 37.85 18.71
CA LEU A 26 10.33 38.88 18.69
C LEU A 26 10.14 39.89 19.85
N ARG A 27 8.94 40.42 19.99
CA ARG A 27 8.61 41.38 21.10
C ARG A 27 8.82 40.75 22.47
N ARG A 28 8.40 39.49 22.65
CA ARG A 28 8.59 38.74 23.89
C ARG A 28 10.07 38.55 24.20
N ALA A 29 10.87 38.17 23.23
CA ALA A 29 12.33 38.02 23.35
C ALA A 29 12.99 39.34 23.74
N ALA A 30 12.64 40.43 23.06
CA ALA A 30 13.14 41.79 23.38
C ALA A 30 12.81 42.23 24.81
N LEU A 31 11.57 41.97 25.28
CA LEU A 31 11.17 42.24 26.64
C LEU A 31 11.93 41.46 27.67
N LEU A 32 12.17 40.16 27.43
CA LEU A 32 12.97 39.32 28.34
C LEU A 32 14.43 39.75 28.38
N ILE A 33 15.03 40.11 27.26
CA ILE A 33 16.41 40.64 27.21
C ILE A 33 16.49 41.93 28.01
N ARG A 34 15.52 42.86 27.86
CA ARG A 34 15.48 44.08 28.63
C ARG A 34 15.35 43.84 30.12
N GLU A 35 14.48 42.88 30.52
CA GLU A 35 14.22 42.56 31.93
C GLU A 35 15.44 41.87 32.61
N LEU A 36 16.05 40.88 31.92
CA LEU A 36 17.08 40.05 32.52
C LEU A 36 18.53 40.58 32.32
N ALA A 37 18.75 41.28 31.22
CA ALA A 37 20.10 41.80 30.88
C ALA A 37 20.22 43.32 30.93
N GLY A 38 19.15 44.04 31.26
CA GLY A 38 19.18 45.51 31.39
C GLY A 38 19.37 46.25 30.04
N GLY A 39 19.07 45.59 28.92
CA GLY A 39 19.19 46.17 27.57
C GLY A 39 18.14 47.25 27.27
N VAL A 40 18.35 48.05 26.22
CA VAL A 40 17.46 49.05 25.70
C VAL A 40 17.09 48.77 24.26
N VAL A 41 15.80 48.85 23.92
CA VAL A 41 15.35 48.74 22.55
C VAL A 41 15.65 50.05 21.82
N THR A 42 16.49 49.99 20.78
CA THR A 42 17.01 51.17 20.06
C THR A 42 16.33 51.45 18.72
N SER A 43 15.51 50.53 18.22
CA SER A 43 14.80 50.67 16.93
C SER A 43 13.36 50.15 17.00
N ALA A 44 12.54 50.60 16.08
CA ALA A 44 11.23 50.02 15.85
C ALA A 44 11.34 48.61 15.27
N VAL A 45 10.30 47.81 15.43
CA VAL A 45 10.19 46.50 14.80
C VAL A 45 9.99 46.67 13.31
N THR A 46 10.84 46.00 12.49
CA THR A 46 10.64 45.89 11.04
C THR A 46 10.04 44.52 10.77
N ASP A 47 8.84 44.49 10.19
CA ASP A 47 8.14 43.26 9.80
C ASP A 47 7.94 43.27 8.29
N ILE A 48 8.54 42.31 7.59
CA ILE A 48 8.41 42.14 6.13
C ILE A 48 7.70 40.82 5.86
N TYR A 49 6.40 40.92 5.52
CA TYR A 49 5.53 39.78 5.22
C TYR A 49 4.93 39.95 3.81
N PRO A 50 5.71 39.60 2.73
CA PRO A 50 5.36 39.94 1.36
C PRO A 50 4.06 39.31 0.86
N VAL A 51 3.78 38.05 1.30
CA VAL A 51 2.59 37.32 0.93
C VAL A 51 1.96 36.75 2.20
N ARG A 52 0.89 37.36 2.64
CA ARG A 52 0.15 36.87 3.82
C ARG A 52 -0.51 35.53 3.54
N ILE A 53 -0.44 34.63 4.51
CA ILE A 53 -1.17 33.36 4.49
C ILE A 53 -2.58 33.64 5.03
N GLU A 54 -3.56 33.48 4.15
CA GLU A 54 -4.96 33.69 4.51
C GLU A 54 -5.49 32.51 5.35
N PRO A 55 -6.42 32.76 6.30
CA PRO A 55 -7.13 31.72 7.02
C PRO A 55 -7.89 30.81 6.06
N PHE A 56 -8.03 29.56 6.43
CA PHE A 56 -8.81 28.61 5.64
C PHE A 56 -10.30 28.80 5.95
N ARG A 57 -11.12 28.92 4.89
CA ARG A 57 -12.57 29.07 5.01
C ARG A 57 -13.28 27.96 4.28
N PHE A 58 -14.19 27.29 4.97
CA PHE A 58 -15.04 26.26 4.39
C PHE A 58 -16.36 26.15 5.15
N GLU A 59 -17.35 25.54 4.51
CA GLU A 59 -18.66 25.30 5.08
C GLU A 59 -18.67 23.97 5.85
N VAL A 60 -19.33 23.99 7.02
CA VAL A 60 -19.54 22.83 7.89
C VAL A 60 -21.00 22.72 8.24
N SER A 61 -21.60 21.55 8.07
CA SER A 61 -23.00 21.31 8.47
C SER A 61 -23.06 20.49 9.76
N TYR A 62 -23.87 20.95 10.72
CA TYR A 62 -24.10 20.20 11.96
C TYR A 62 -24.62 18.80 11.69
N ASP A 63 -25.55 18.63 10.73
CA ASP A 63 -26.08 17.33 10.37
C ASP A 63 -25.00 16.39 9.79
N ARG A 64 -24.03 16.94 9.06
CA ARG A 64 -22.90 16.15 8.57
C ARG A 64 -21.93 15.77 9.65
N ILE A 65 -21.68 16.67 10.63
CA ILE A 65 -20.89 16.34 11.83
C ILE A 65 -21.51 15.14 12.54
N VAL A 66 -22.81 15.20 12.85
CA VAL A 66 -23.53 14.11 13.52
C VAL A 66 -23.48 12.81 12.72
N ARG A 67 -23.64 12.91 11.38
CA ARG A 67 -23.62 11.73 10.48
C ARG A 67 -22.25 11.10 10.40
N LEU A 68 -21.17 11.89 10.34
CA LEU A 68 -19.79 11.38 10.27
C LEU A 68 -19.37 10.75 11.60
N ILE A 69 -19.73 11.37 12.71
CA ILE A 69 -19.43 10.85 14.06
C ILE A 69 -20.30 9.63 14.39
N GLY A 70 -21.51 9.58 13.87
CA GLY A 70 -22.48 8.51 14.17
C GLY A 70 -23.21 8.69 15.49
N LYS A 71 -23.00 9.83 16.18
CA LYS A 71 -23.67 10.20 17.45
C LYS A 71 -24.07 11.66 17.43
N ALA A 72 -25.27 11.96 17.92
CA ALA A 72 -25.72 13.33 18.13
C ALA A 72 -25.02 13.91 19.37
N ILE A 73 -24.11 14.84 19.14
CA ILE A 73 -23.47 15.66 20.17
C ILE A 73 -24.27 16.97 20.26
N PRO A 74 -24.65 17.47 21.45
CA PRO A 74 -25.36 18.73 21.54
C PRO A 74 -24.64 19.86 20.78
N GLU A 75 -25.37 20.60 19.95
CA GLU A 75 -24.79 21.64 19.10
C GLU A 75 -23.99 22.67 19.91
N THR A 76 -24.50 23.03 21.13
CA THR A 76 -23.81 23.93 22.06
C THR A 76 -22.43 23.38 22.48
N THR A 77 -22.27 22.05 22.59
CA THR A 77 -20.99 21.41 22.90
C THR A 77 -20.07 21.47 21.69
N VAL A 78 -20.59 21.20 20.51
CA VAL A 78 -19.81 21.29 19.24
C VAL A 78 -19.28 22.70 19.05
N ARG A 79 -20.13 23.73 19.23
CA ARG A 79 -19.74 25.16 19.13
C ARG A 79 -18.63 25.51 20.13
N LYS A 80 -18.74 25.06 21.38
CA LYS A 80 -17.70 25.27 22.40
C LYS A 80 -16.37 24.63 22.03
N ILE A 81 -16.42 23.46 21.45
CA ILE A 81 -15.19 22.73 20.96
C ILE A 81 -14.57 23.53 19.82
N ILE A 82 -15.37 23.96 18.84
CA ILE A 82 -14.89 24.75 17.69
C ILE A 82 -14.22 26.04 18.18
N ASP A 83 -14.85 26.77 19.12
CA ASP A 83 -14.30 27.99 19.70
C ASP A 83 -12.98 27.68 20.45
N ALA A 84 -12.95 26.64 21.29
CA ALA A 84 -11.74 26.22 22.02
C ALA A 84 -10.58 25.80 21.10
N LEU A 85 -10.87 25.37 19.88
CA LEU A 85 -9.88 25.08 18.85
C LEU A 85 -9.34 26.34 18.14
N GLY A 86 -9.86 27.52 18.48
CA GLY A 86 -9.52 28.78 17.83
C GLY A 86 -10.12 28.95 16.44
N VAL A 87 -11.13 28.16 16.10
CA VAL A 87 -11.88 28.27 14.85
C VAL A 87 -13.08 29.17 15.05
N THR A 88 -13.25 30.17 14.19
CA THR A 88 -14.34 31.13 14.29
C THR A 88 -15.48 30.79 13.34
N ILE A 89 -16.72 30.83 13.79
CA ILE A 89 -17.91 30.74 12.94
C ILE A 89 -18.25 32.18 12.49
N GLU A 90 -18.00 32.49 11.20
CA GLU A 90 -18.20 33.81 10.61
C GLU A 90 -19.65 34.08 10.24
N SER A 91 -20.38 33.08 9.79
CA SER A 91 -21.79 33.18 9.43
C SER A 91 -22.50 31.84 9.53
N GLU A 92 -23.81 31.89 9.62
CA GLU A 92 -24.68 30.71 9.67
C GLU A 92 -25.84 30.89 8.68
N ARG A 93 -26.09 29.88 7.85
CA ARG A 93 -27.23 29.86 6.92
C ARG A 93 -27.72 28.43 6.78
N ASP A 94 -29.02 28.21 6.85
CA ASP A 94 -29.68 26.92 6.58
C ASP A 94 -29.06 25.71 7.32
N GLY A 95 -28.63 25.91 8.58
CA GLY A 95 -28.00 24.87 9.40
C GLY A 95 -26.55 24.54 9.00
N ALA A 96 -25.94 25.34 8.13
CA ALA A 96 -24.52 25.28 7.78
C ALA A 96 -23.77 26.50 8.36
N TRP A 97 -22.56 26.28 8.80
CA TRP A 97 -21.67 27.28 9.39
C TRP A 97 -20.49 27.54 8.45
N GLN A 98 -20.28 28.80 8.10
CA GLN A 98 -19.06 29.23 7.47
C GLN A 98 -17.99 29.39 8.55
N VAL A 99 -17.00 28.51 8.55
CA VAL A 99 -15.91 28.53 9.52
C VAL A 99 -14.66 29.17 8.95
N CYS A 100 -13.92 29.85 9.82
CA CYS A 100 -12.62 30.45 9.54
C CYS A 100 -11.58 29.80 10.45
N VAL A 101 -10.65 29.08 9.86
CA VAL A 101 -9.58 28.34 10.55
C VAL A 101 -8.28 29.13 10.44
N PRO A 102 -7.61 29.43 11.57
CA PRO A 102 -6.38 30.23 11.55
C PRO A 102 -5.22 29.50 10.85
N PRO A 103 -4.26 30.24 10.25
CA PRO A 103 -3.18 29.66 9.42
C PRO A 103 -2.27 28.69 10.15
N TYR A 104 -2.16 28.76 11.47
CA TYR A 104 -1.34 27.83 12.24
C TYR A 104 -1.91 26.41 12.31
N ARG A 105 -3.19 26.24 11.99
CA ARG A 105 -3.87 24.95 11.85
C ARG A 105 -3.72 24.44 10.41
N VAL A 106 -2.49 24.13 10.01
CA VAL A 106 -2.11 23.81 8.63
C VAL A 106 -2.77 22.55 8.06
N ASP A 107 -3.24 21.68 8.92
CA ASP A 107 -3.85 20.38 8.66
C ASP A 107 -5.38 20.44 8.55
N VAL A 108 -6.02 21.48 9.06
CA VAL A 108 -7.48 21.63 9.08
C VAL A 108 -7.94 22.49 7.90
N ARG A 109 -8.26 21.86 6.77
CA ARG A 109 -8.61 22.56 5.52
C ARG A 109 -10.00 22.25 4.98
N ARG A 110 -10.68 21.29 5.55
CA ARG A 110 -11.99 20.80 5.12
C ARG A 110 -12.83 20.33 6.29
N GLU A 111 -14.11 20.16 6.06
CA GLU A 111 -15.09 19.75 7.06
C GLU A 111 -14.67 18.48 7.82
N ALA A 112 -14.19 17.46 7.12
CA ALA A 112 -13.80 16.19 7.76
C ALA A 112 -12.66 16.36 8.78
N ASP A 113 -11.71 17.26 8.50
CA ASP A 113 -10.57 17.52 9.40
C ASP A 113 -11.07 18.19 10.70
N LEU A 114 -12.05 19.10 10.60
CA LEU A 114 -12.67 19.73 11.76
C LEU A 114 -13.52 18.74 12.58
N VAL A 115 -14.22 17.81 11.89
CA VAL A 115 -14.99 16.75 12.55
C VAL A 115 -14.08 15.81 13.34
N GLU A 116 -12.91 15.47 12.80
CA GLU A 116 -11.90 14.69 13.52
C GLU A 116 -11.45 15.39 14.81
N ASP A 117 -11.15 16.68 14.76
CA ASP A 117 -10.76 17.45 15.93
C ASP A 117 -11.89 17.57 16.96
N ILE A 118 -13.12 17.77 16.52
CA ILE A 118 -14.30 17.77 17.41
C ILE A 118 -14.40 16.43 18.13
N LEU A 119 -14.28 15.33 17.40
CA LEU A 119 -14.37 13.99 17.97
C LEU A 119 -13.21 13.68 18.93
N ARG A 120 -12.01 14.16 18.61
CA ARG A 120 -10.82 14.01 19.46
C ARG A 120 -10.99 14.72 20.82
N ILE A 121 -11.58 15.92 20.84
CA ILE A 121 -11.83 16.66 22.09
C ILE A 121 -13.04 16.10 22.83
N TYR A 122 -14.10 15.71 22.10
CA TYR A 122 -15.28 15.07 22.70
C TYR A 122 -14.90 13.73 23.34
N GLY A 123 -13.97 13.02 22.76
CA GLY A 123 -13.48 11.70 23.16
C GLY A 123 -14.08 10.57 22.34
N TYR A 124 -13.23 9.76 21.70
CA TYR A 124 -13.64 8.60 20.89
C TYR A 124 -14.44 7.58 21.72
N ASP A 125 -14.05 7.37 22.97
CA ASP A 125 -14.71 6.41 23.88
C ASP A 125 -16.14 6.82 24.26
N ASN A 126 -16.51 8.08 24.03
CA ASN A 126 -17.86 8.57 24.25
C ASN A 126 -18.81 8.26 23.08
N VAL A 127 -18.30 7.66 21.99
CA VAL A 127 -19.11 7.23 20.84
C VAL A 127 -19.38 5.74 20.97
N GLU A 128 -20.66 5.39 21.04
CA GLU A 128 -21.08 4.00 21.17
C GLU A 128 -20.84 3.23 19.88
N ILE A 129 -20.30 2.02 19.98
CA ILE A 129 -20.16 1.11 18.84
C ILE A 129 -21.53 0.45 18.62
N PRO A 130 -22.20 0.68 17.47
CA PRO A 130 -23.50 0.09 17.23
C PRO A 130 -23.38 -1.45 17.09
N MET A 131 -24.36 -2.14 17.66
CA MET A 131 -24.44 -3.62 17.54
C MET A 131 -24.81 -4.07 16.12
N HIS A 132 -25.31 -3.17 15.29
CA HIS A 132 -25.74 -3.45 13.93
C HIS A 132 -25.03 -2.54 12.94
N VAL A 133 -24.54 -3.11 11.85
CA VAL A 133 -23.99 -2.35 10.72
C VAL A 133 -25.09 -2.12 9.69
N ASN A 134 -25.41 -0.87 9.41
CA ASN A 134 -26.25 -0.47 8.30
C ASN A 134 -25.39 -0.23 7.08
N SER A 135 -25.45 -1.13 6.11
CA SER A 135 -24.76 -0.96 4.82
C SER A 135 -25.69 -1.33 3.67
N THR A 136 -25.52 -0.63 2.55
CA THR A 136 -26.16 -1.03 1.30
C THR A 136 -25.45 -2.27 0.79
N LEU A 137 -26.15 -3.41 0.76
CA LEU A 137 -25.62 -4.64 0.21
C LEU A 137 -25.64 -4.57 -1.31
N SER A 138 -24.49 -4.70 -1.94
CA SER A 138 -24.37 -4.87 -3.37
C SER A 138 -24.33 -6.36 -3.70
N TYR A 139 -25.36 -6.85 -4.39
CA TYR A 139 -25.49 -8.26 -4.80
C TYR A 139 -24.87 -8.54 -6.18
N ALA A 140 -23.90 -7.75 -6.63
CA ALA A 140 -23.22 -8.08 -7.88
C ALA A 140 -22.54 -9.46 -7.75
N PRO A 141 -22.89 -10.45 -8.57
CA PRO A 141 -22.32 -11.80 -8.51
C PRO A 141 -20.88 -11.76 -9.02
N LYS A 142 -19.97 -11.38 -8.17
CA LYS A 142 -18.53 -11.46 -8.43
C LYS A 142 -17.98 -12.74 -7.79
N PRO A 143 -17.09 -13.46 -8.48
CA PRO A 143 -16.38 -14.58 -7.87
C PRO A 143 -15.69 -14.11 -6.59
N ASN A 144 -15.88 -14.82 -5.48
CA ASN A 144 -15.19 -14.52 -4.25
C ASN A 144 -13.75 -15.02 -4.36
N ARG A 145 -12.80 -14.10 -4.42
CA ARG A 145 -11.37 -14.38 -4.59
C ARG A 145 -10.84 -15.29 -3.48
N ASP A 146 -11.23 -15.04 -2.23
CA ASP A 146 -10.72 -15.79 -1.08
C ASP A 146 -11.21 -17.24 -1.11
N LYS A 147 -12.48 -17.46 -1.49
CA LYS A 147 -12.99 -18.83 -1.69
C LYS A 147 -12.25 -19.57 -2.80
N LEU A 148 -11.89 -18.88 -3.89
CA LEU A 148 -11.11 -19.48 -4.98
C LEU A 148 -9.71 -19.84 -4.50
N ILE A 149 -9.02 -18.93 -3.82
CA ILE A 149 -7.68 -19.17 -3.26
C ILE A 149 -7.72 -20.36 -2.30
N ASN A 150 -8.66 -20.36 -1.34
CA ASN A 150 -8.79 -21.46 -0.38
C ASN A 150 -9.05 -22.81 -1.05
N MET A 151 -9.94 -22.85 -2.05
CA MET A 151 -10.22 -24.07 -2.80
C MET A 151 -8.95 -24.61 -3.52
N LEU A 152 -8.12 -23.71 -4.06
CA LEU A 152 -6.87 -24.11 -4.73
C LEU A 152 -5.81 -24.51 -3.70
N SER A 153 -5.70 -23.78 -2.58
CA SER A 153 -4.80 -24.11 -1.48
C SER A 153 -5.10 -25.49 -0.91
N ASP A 154 -6.37 -25.78 -0.63
CA ASP A 154 -6.80 -27.10 -0.17
C ASP A 154 -6.43 -28.21 -1.18
N THR A 155 -6.63 -27.92 -2.48
CA THR A 155 -6.28 -28.87 -3.54
C THR A 155 -4.78 -29.12 -3.61
N LEU A 156 -3.96 -28.08 -3.54
CA LEU A 156 -2.49 -28.19 -3.61
C LEU A 156 -1.93 -28.83 -2.35
N SER A 157 -2.39 -28.44 -1.17
CA SER A 157 -1.95 -29.02 0.11
C SER A 157 -2.31 -30.49 0.22
N ALA A 158 -3.51 -30.89 -0.25
CA ALA A 158 -3.91 -32.30 -0.30
C ALA A 158 -3.05 -33.13 -1.28
N ASN A 159 -2.35 -32.47 -2.24
CA ASN A 159 -1.40 -33.11 -3.15
C ASN A 159 0.08 -32.97 -2.67
N GLY A 160 0.30 -32.60 -1.41
CA GLY A 160 1.61 -32.53 -0.78
C GLY A 160 2.41 -31.26 -1.07
N PHE A 161 1.79 -30.22 -1.59
CA PHE A 161 2.42 -28.90 -1.75
C PHE A 161 2.36 -28.12 -0.45
N LEU A 162 3.42 -27.38 -0.16
CA LEU A 162 3.54 -26.44 0.95
C LEU A 162 3.39 -25.01 0.44
N GLU A 163 2.58 -24.22 1.09
CA GLU A 163 2.46 -22.79 0.79
C GLU A 163 3.69 -22.04 1.25
N ILE A 164 4.21 -21.18 0.38
CA ILE A 164 5.20 -20.17 0.74
C ILE A 164 4.60 -18.77 0.59
N MET A 165 5.09 -17.84 1.38
CA MET A 165 4.70 -16.44 1.31
C MET A 165 5.96 -15.58 1.28
N SER A 166 6.23 -15.01 0.11
CA SER A 166 7.44 -14.24 -0.13
C SER A 166 7.13 -12.72 -0.17
N ASN A 167 8.18 -11.92 0.00
CA ASN A 167 8.08 -10.48 -0.13
C ASN A 167 7.76 -10.07 -1.58
N SER A 168 6.92 -9.05 -1.75
CA SER A 168 6.67 -8.44 -3.06
C SER A 168 7.85 -7.60 -3.57
N LEU A 169 8.79 -7.24 -2.69
CA LEU A 169 10.04 -6.56 -3.04
C LEU A 169 11.14 -7.58 -3.28
N THR A 170 11.99 -7.28 -4.27
CA THR A 170 13.07 -8.17 -4.69
C THR A 170 14.27 -7.37 -5.23
N LYS A 171 15.31 -8.08 -5.68
CA LYS A 171 16.54 -7.52 -6.20
C LYS A 171 16.38 -7.09 -7.65
N ALA A 172 16.78 -5.86 -7.98
CA ALA A 172 16.82 -5.39 -9.37
C ALA A 172 17.77 -6.25 -10.23
N ALA A 173 18.85 -6.77 -9.62
CA ALA A 173 19.84 -7.62 -10.30
C ALA A 173 19.25 -8.88 -10.94
N TYR A 174 18.12 -9.39 -10.47
CA TYR A 174 17.48 -10.55 -11.09
C TYR A 174 16.93 -10.27 -12.50
N TYR A 175 16.69 -9.01 -12.83
CA TYR A 175 16.10 -8.58 -14.10
C TYR A 175 17.15 -8.01 -15.07
N GLU A 176 18.42 -7.95 -14.64
CA GLU A 176 19.50 -7.54 -15.51
C GLU A 176 19.72 -8.62 -16.60
N ASN A 177 19.78 -8.21 -17.84
CA ASN A 177 20.03 -9.06 -18.99
C ASN A 177 18.94 -10.12 -19.31
N LEU A 178 17.72 -9.96 -18.78
CA LEU A 178 16.60 -10.81 -19.15
C LEU A 178 15.77 -10.19 -20.28
N SER A 179 15.39 -11.04 -21.24
CA SER A 179 14.49 -10.66 -22.33
C SER A 179 13.00 -10.77 -21.92
N ALA A 180 12.67 -11.80 -21.14
CA ALA A 180 11.30 -12.08 -20.72
C ALA A 180 10.76 -11.09 -19.67
N TYR A 181 11.64 -10.65 -18.76
CA TYR A 181 11.32 -9.69 -17.69
C TYR A 181 12.36 -8.59 -17.69
N LYS A 182 12.10 -7.52 -18.44
CA LYS A 182 13.05 -6.43 -18.64
C LYS A 182 13.21 -5.57 -17.39
N ALA A 183 14.44 -5.13 -17.10
CA ALA A 183 14.75 -4.24 -15.99
C ALA A 183 14.00 -2.90 -16.09
N GLU A 184 13.77 -2.38 -17.30
CA GLU A 184 13.01 -1.14 -17.55
C GLU A 184 11.53 -1.23 -17.14
N ASN A 185 10.98 -2.46 -17.06
CA ASN A 185 9.60 -2.71 -16.64
C ASN A 185 9.49 -2.94 -15.12
N CYS A 186 10.56 -2.80 -14.36
CA CYS A 186 10.52 -2.89 -12.91
C CYS A 186 9.87 -1.66 -12.29
N VAL A 187 8.97 -1.88 -11.35
CA VAL A 187 8.49 -0.81 -10.46
C VAL A 187 9.56 -0.52 -9.41
N GLN A 188 10.20 0.63 -9.50
CA GLN A 188 11.27 1.06 -8.61
C GLN A 188 10.71 1.58 -7.29
N ILE A 189 11.38 1.27 -6.18
CA ILE A 189 11.07 1.80 -4.86
C ILE A 189 11.88 3.08 -4.62
N LEU A 190 11.20 4.16 -4.28
CA LEU A 190 11.83 5.48 -4.12
C LEU A 190 12.90 5.51 -3.01
N ASN A 191 12.60 4.86 -1.88
CA ASN A 191 13.48 4.80 -0.70
C ASN A 191 13.59 3.35 -0.21
N PRO A 192 14.31 2.46 -0.92
CA PRO A 192 14.42 1.06 -0.52
C PRO A 192 15.20 0.92 0.79
N LEU A 193 14.79 -0.02 1.63
CA LEU A 193 15.49 -0.34 2.89
C LEU A 193 16.88 -0.98 2.63
N SER A 194 17.02 -1.68 1.51
CA SER A 194 18.28 -2.27 1.05
C SER A 194 18.25 -2.45 -0.47
N ASN A 195 19.42 -2.66 -1.07
CA ASN A 195 19.52 -2.98 -2.50
C ASN A 195 18.81 -4.30 -2.87
N ASP A 196 18.67 -5.20 -1.91
CA ASP A 196 17.98 -6.47 -2.08
C ASP A 196 16.45 -6.32 -2.15
N LEU A 197 15.92 -5.14 -1.82
CA LEU A 197 14.48 -4.82 -1.80
C LEU A 197 14.20 -3.54 -2.60
N SER A 198 14.87 -3.37 -3.73
CA SER A 198 14.86 -2.12 -4.50
C SER A 198 13.76 -2.02 -5.55
N VAL A 199 13.17 -3.16 -5.95
CA VAL A 199 12.10 -3.20 -6.96
C VAL A 199 10.97 -4.14 -6.55
N MET A 200 9.80 -3.94 -7.14
CA MET A 200 8.70 -4.90 -7.01
C MET A 200 8.86 -6.03 -8.02
N ARG A 201 8.53 -7.24 -7.61
CA ARG A 201 8.67 -8.46 -8.42
C ARG A 201 7.77 -8.46 -9.65
N GLN A 202 8.33 -8.81 -10.81
CA GLN A 202 7.58 -9.05 -12.05
C GLN A 202 7.09 -10.50 -12.16
N THR A 203 7.70 -11.43 -11.42
CA THR A 203 7.38 -12.87 -11.40
C THR A 203 7.55 -13.43 -9.99
N LEU A 204 6.88 -14.53 -9.69
CA LEU A 204 7.04 -15.28 -8.43
C LEU A 204 8.24 -16.23 -8.47
N LEU A 205 8.85 -16.43 -9.65
CA LEU A 205 9.91 -17.42 -9.89
C LEU A 205 11.12 -17.21 -8.96
N PHE A 206 11.67 -16.00 -8.92
CA PHE A 206 12.91 -15.76 -8.17
C PHE A 206 12.75 -15.98 -6.66
N ASN A 207 11.60 -15.60 -6.10
CA ASN A 207 11.29 -15.87 -4.69
C ASN A 207 11.16 -17.38 -4.43
N ALA A 208 10.54 -18.13 -5.34
CA ALA A 208 10.48 -19.59 -5.24
C ALA A 208 11.88 -20.21 -5.31
N MET A 209 12.74 -19.71 -6.19
CA MET A 209 14.14 -20.19 -6.31
C MET A 209 14.96 -19.88 -5.05
N GLU A 210 14.79 -18.71 -4.44
CA GLU A 210 15.42 -18.38 -3.15
C GLU A 210 14.95 -19.32 -2.03
N ALA A 211 13.66 -19.61 -1.97
CA ALA A 211 13.11 -20.57 -1.01
C ALA A 211 13.67 -21.98 -1.22
N ILE A 212 13.75 -22.44 -2.47
CA ILE A 212 14.34 -23.73 -2.84
C ILE A 212 15.82 -23.77 -2.43
N GLN A 213 16.61 -22.75 -2.82
CA GLN A 213 18.03 -22.68 -2.48
C GLN A 213 18.26 -22.73 -0.97
N LEU A 214 17.46 -21.98 -0.19
CA LEU A 214 17.55 -22.01 1.26
C LEU A 214 17.33 -23.41 1.84
N ASN A 215 16.34 -24.13 1.33
CA ASN A 215 15.99 -25.46 1.80
C ASN A 215 17.03 -26.51 1.35
N VAL A 216 17.48 -26.45 0.11
CA VAL A 216 18.55 -27.34 -0.42
C VAL A 216 19.84 -27.19 0.38
N ASN A 217 20.23 -25.95 0.72
CA ASN A 217 21.38 -25.67 1.59
C ASN A 217 21.24 -26.27 2.99
N ARG A 218 19.99 -26.51 3.42
CA ARG A 218 19.66 -27.18 4.69
C ARG A 218 19.44 -28.71 4.52
N ARG A 219 19.81 -29.27 3.39
CA ARG A 219 19.64 -30.69 3.03
C ARG A 219 18.17 -31.13 2.93
N ASN A 220 17.27 -30.21 2.65
CA ASN A 220 15.86 -30.47 2.37
C ASN A 220 15.61 -30.19 0.88
N GLY A 221 15.90 -31.15 0.02
CA GLY A 221 15.85 -30.96 -1.44
C GLY A 221 14.57 -31.44 -2.12
N ASP A 222 13.76 -32.25 -1.43
CA ASP A 222 12.52 -32.81 -1.97
C ASP A 222 11.35 -31.88 -1.60
N LEU A 223 11.04 -30.95 -2.49
CA LEU A 223 10.07 -29.88 -2.22
C LEU A 223 8.97 -29.85 -3.28
N LYS A 224 7.75 -29.66 -2.80
CA LYS A 224 6.59 -29.23 -3.60
C LYS A 224 6.06 -27.95 -2.95
N ILE A 225 6.25 -26.81 -3.59
CA ILE A 225 5.87 -25.52 -3.03
C ILE A 225 4.95 -24.76 -3.98
N TYR A 226 4.10 -23.91 -3.42
CA TYR A 226 3.28 -22.99 -4.20
C TYR A 226 3.16 -21.63 -3.49
N GLU A 227 2.88 -20.60 -4.27
CA GLU A 227 2.62 -19.25 -3.77
C GLU A 227 1.51 -18.59 -4.56
N PHE A 228 0.54 -17.97 -3.86
CA PHE A 228 -0.36 -16.97 -4.42
C PHE A 228 0.22 -15.59 -4.15
N GLY A 229 0.52 -14.84 -5.19
CA GLY A 229 1.13 -13.53 -5.02
C GLY A 229 0.77 -12.56 -6.13
N ASN A 230 1.00 -11.29 -5.86
CA ASN A 230 0.90 -10.26 -6.88
C ASN A 230 2.25 -10.04 -7.54
N CYS A 231 2.23 -9.85 -8.86
CA CYS A 231 3.35 -9.42 -9.67
C CYS A 231 3.04 -8.04 -10.24
N TYR A 232 4.06 -7.23 -10.43
CA TYR A 232 3.95 -5.82 -10.77
C TYR A 232 4.77 -5.49 -11.99
N SER A 233 4.29 -4.60 -12.83
CA SER A 233 5.08 -4.12 -13.95
C SER A 233 4.82 -2.63 -14.20
N TYR A 234 5.86 -1.98 -14.72
CA TYR A 234 5.84 -0.61 -15.21
C TYR A 234 5.93 -0.62 -16.73
N ASP A 235 5.09 0.16 -17.38
CA ASP A 235 5.07 0.33 -18.83
C ASP A 235 5.62 1.72 -19.19
N PRO A 236 6.88 1.82 -19.66
CA PRO A 236 7.47 3.10 -20.01
C PRO A 236 6.69 3.86 -21.10
N ALA A 237 5.97 3.15 -21.98
CA ALA A 237 5.20 3.79 -23.05
C ALA A 237 4.01 4.61 -22.53
N LYS A 238 3.54 4.32 -21.31
CA LYS A 238 2.43 5.03 -20.65
C LYS A 238 2.89 6.05 -19.63
N ALA A 239 4.18 6.34 -19.56
CA ALA A 239 4.75 7.25 -18.56
C ALA A 239 4.16 8.67 -18.66
N GLU A 240 3.86 9.13 -19.89
CA GLU A 240 3.29 10.46 -20.17
C GLU A 240 1.82 10.60 -19.73
N GLU A 241 1.08 9.50 -19.59
CA GLU A 241 -0.31 9.54 -19.15
C GLU A 241 -0.45 9.95 -17.67
N GLY A 242 0.62 9.83 -16.89
CA GLY A 242 0.70 10.20 -15.48
C GLY A 242 -0.09 9.30 -14.51
N GLY A 243 -0.02 9.61 -13.23
CA GLY A 243 -0.72 8.88 -12.19
C GLY A 243 -0.35 7.40 -12.13
N LEU A 244 -1.34 6.51 -12.12
CA LEU A 244 -1.16 5.05 -12.05
C LEU A 244 -1.22 4.34 -13.41
N ALA A 245 -1.41 5.07 -14.52
CA ALA A 245 -1.55 4.49 -15.85
C ALA A 245 -0.39 3.57 -16.29
N PRO A 246 0.90 3.91 -15.98
CA PRO A 246 2.01 3.04 -16.33
C PRO A 246 2.16 1.79 -15.46
N TYR A 247 1.46 1.70 -14.34
CA TYR A 247 1.63 0.61 -13.40
C TYR A 247 0.55 -0.46 -13.57
N SER A 248 0.96 -1.72 -13.54
CA SER A 248 0.02 -2.83 -13.54
C SER A 248 0.32 -3.82 -12.41
N GLN A 249 -0.75 -4.45 -11.90
CA GLN A 249 -0.69 -5.50 -10.89
C GLN A 249 -1.50 -6.70 -11.37
N ARG A 250 -0.91 -7.89 -11.27
CA ARG A 250 -1.57 -9.16 -11.62
C ARG A 250 -1.45 -10.14 -10.44
N ALA A 251 -2.58 -10.75 -10.08
CA ALA A 251 -2.57 -11.89 -9.18
C ALA A 251 -2.14 -13.15 -9.93
N MET A 252 -1.16 -13.85 -9.40
CA MET A 252 -0.57 -15.04 -10.01
C MET A 252 -0.48 -16.17 -8.98
N VAL A 253 -0.38 -17.39 -9.47
CA VAL A 253 -0.01 -18.57 -8.69
C VAL A 253 1.25 -19.17 -9.32
N SER A 254 2.22 -19.52 -8.49
CA SER A 254 3.39 -20.30 -8.89
C SER A 254 3.39 -21.64 -8.19
N MET A 255 3.95 -22.64 -8.84
CA MET A 255 4.20 -23.96 -8.31
C MET A 255 5.60 -24.39 -8.69
N ALA A 256 6.34 -24.96 -7.75
CA ALA A 256 7.65 -25.53 -8.03
C ALA A 256 7.80 -26.89 -7.35
N ILE A 257 8.50 -27.79 -8.04
CA ILE A 257 8.79 -29.13 -7.54
C ILE A 257 10.28 -29.37 -7.73
N THR A 258 10.94 -29.89 -6.70
CA THR A 258 12.35 -30.28 -6.77
C THR A 258 12.57 -31.64 -6.10
N GLY A 259 13.67 -32.31 -6.49
CA GLY A 259 14.09 -33.56 -5.89
C GLY A 259 13.21 -34.74 -6.26
N ALA A 260 12.93 -35.60 -5.31
CA ALA A 260 12.13 -36.80 -5.52
C ALA A 260 10.63 -36.52 -5.43
N ASP A 261 9.86 -37.12 -6.35
CA ASP A 261 8.39 -37.10 -6.27
C ASP A 261 7.87 -37.94 -5.09
N HIS A 262 8.53 -39.10 -4.89
CA HIS A 262 8.28 -39.98 -3.77
C HIS A 262 9.60 -40.36 -3.10
N ALA A 263 9.63 -40.21 -1.77
CA ALA A 263 10.74 -40.67 -0.97
C ALA A 263 10.83 -42.23 -1.04
N ALA A 264 12.05 -42.77 -0.97
CA ALA A 264 12.24 -44.20 -0.88
C ALA A 264 11.58 -44.76 0.40
N SER A 265 10.87 -45.86 0.25
CA SER A 265 10.32 -46.61 1.35
C SER A 265 10.63 -48.10 1.22
N TRP A 266 10.22 -48.92 2.17
CA TRP A 266 10.48 -50.36 2.16
C TRP A 266 9.92 -51.08 0.92
N ASN A 267 8.89 -50.52 0.29
CA ASN A 267 8.20 -51.15 -0.86
C ASN A 267 8.17 -50.28 -2.11
N VAL A 268 8.72 -49.05 -2.06
CA VAL A 268 8.73 -48.10 -3.21
C VAL A 268 10.14 -47.51 -3.36
N GLN A 269 10.66 -47.58 -4.56
CA GLN A 269 11.90 -46.86 -4.89
C GLN A 269 11.65 -45.38 -5.10
N SER A 270 12.61 -44.55 -4.68
CA SER A 270 12.56 -43.13 -4.96
C SER A 270 12.49 -42.86 -6.47
N GLN A 271 11.61 -41.99 -6.86
CA GLN A 271 11.47 -41.52 -8.24
C GLN A 271 11.68 -40.00 -8.29
N PRO A 272 12.49 -39.50 -9.23
CA PRO A 272 12.69 -38.07 -9.41
C PRO A 272 11.41 -37.40 -9.89
N SER A 273 11.22 -36.17 -9.49
CA SER A 273 10.17 -35.30 -10.05
C SER A 273 10.45 -35.01 -11.51
N THR A 274 9.40 -34.93 -12.31
CA THR A 274 9.50 -34.70 -13.76
C THR A 274 8.58 -33.56 -14.18
N PHE A 275 8.74 -33.09 -15.40
CA PHE A 275 7.79 -32.18 -16.03
C PHE A 275 6.34 -32.65 -15.91
N TYR A 276 6.08 -33.94 -16.06
CA TYR A 276 4.74 -34.53 -15.98
C TYR A 276 4.16 -34.45 -14.56
N THR A 277 5.00 -34.51 -13.53
CA THR A 277 4.58 -34.32 -12.14
C THR A 277 4.04 -32.90 -11.95
N LEU A 278 4.77 -31.90 -12.45
CA LEU A 278 4.34 -30.49 -12.38
C LEU A 278 3.09 -30.25 -13.24
N ARG A 279 3.07 -30.78 -14.48
CA ARG A 279 1.91 -30.69 -15.38
C ARG A 279 0.65 -31.26 -14.75
N SER A 280 0.73 -32.42 -14.09
CA SER A 280 -0.41 -33.03 -13.39
C SER A 280 -0.95 -32.14 -12.29
N ALA A 281 -0.09 -31.46 -11.53
CA ALA A 281 -0.51 -30.49 -10.52
C ALA A 281 -1.22 -29.27 -11.15
N ALA A 282 -0.66 -28.73 -12.23
CA ALA A 282 -1.25 -27.63 -12.98
C ALA A 282 -2.62 -27.99 -13.55
N GLU A 283 -2.79 -29.17 -14.13
CA GLU A 283 -4.08 -29.67 -14.61
C GLU A 283 -5.14 -29.72 -13.51
N LYS A 284 -4.75 -30.22 -12.32
CA LYS A 284 -5.68 -30.28 -11.17
C LYS A 284 -6.16 -28.89 -10.75
N VAL A 285 -5.27 -27.90 -10.76
CA VAL A 285 -5.62 -26.50 -10.50
C VAL A 285 -6.57 -25.96 -11.56
N LEU A 286 -6.24 -26.12 -12.83
CA LEU A 286 -7.02 -25.59 -13.95
C LEU A 286 -8.41 -26.24 -14.06
N LYS A 287 -8.51 -27.53 -13.77
CA LYS A 287 -9.81 -28.25 -13.73
C LYS A 287 -10.79 -27.67 -12.70
N LYS A 288 -10.29 -27.05 -11.62
CA LYS A 288 -11.17 -26.35 -10.65
C LYS A 288 -11.84 -25.12 -11.25
N PHE A 289 -11.28 -24.55 -12.32
CA PHE A 289 -11.86 -23.46 -13.09
C PHE A 289 -12.62 -23.94 -14.34
N GLY A 290 -12.76 -25.25 -14.52
CA GLY A 290 -13.38 -25.82 -15.72
C GLY A 290 -12.50 -25.73 -16.97
N VAL A 291 -11.21 -25.52 -16.80
CA VAL A 291 -10.24 -25.44 -17.91
C VAL A 291 -9.54 -26.79 -18.07
N ASP A 292 -9.63 -27.39 -19.26
CA ASP A 292 -8.89 -28.60 -19.61
C ASP A 292 -7.64 -28.22 -20.43
N LEU A 293 -6.47 -28.68 -20.02
CA LEU A 293 -5.22 -28.44 -20.75
C LEU A 293 -5.18 -29.09 -22.13
N ASN A 294 -6.02 -30.10 -22.38
CA ASN A 294 -6.15 -30.70 -23.69
C ASN A 294 -6.82 -29.76 -24.72
N ASP A 295 -7.60 -28.79 -24.25
CA ASP A 295 -8.21 -27.75 -25.09
C ASP A 295 -7.28 -26.55 -25.31
N ALA A 296 -6.12 -26.51 -24.62
CA ALA A 296 -5.14 -25.46 -24.77
C ALA A 296 -4.14 -25.74 -25.89
N THR A 297 -3.78 -24.71 -26.63
CA THR A 297 -2.66 -24.80 -27.57
C THR A 297 -1.35 -24.72 -26.80
N THR A 298 -0.51 -25.77 -26.92
CA THR A 298 0.82 -25.83 -26.30
C THR A 298 1.88 -25.52 -27.36
N GLU A 299 2.72 -24.55 -27.05
CA GLU A 299 3.86 -24.15 -27.89
C GLU A 299 5.16 -24.18 -27.09
N PRO A 300 6.32 -24.57 -27.71
CA PRO A 300 7.62 -24.39 -27.06
C PRO A 300 7.83 -22.90 -26.70
N LEU A 301 8.39 -22.64 -25.52
CA LEU A 301 8.79 -21.32 -25.10
C LEU A 301 10.32 -21.24 -25.09
N ASP A 302 10.87 -20.43 -26.01
CA ASP A 302 12.25 -20.03 -25.94
C ASP A 302 12.42 -18.91 -24.90
N SER A 303 13.25 -19.18 -23.92
CA SER A 303 13.38 -18.28 -22.76
C SER A 303 14.80 -18.35 -22.21
N ASP A 304 15.30 -17.18 -21.84
CA ASP A 304 16.57 -17.03 -21.12
C ASP A 304 16.51 -17.47 -19.64
N LEU A 305 15.32 -17.83 -19.15
CA LEU A 305 15.09 -18.29 -17.77
C LEU A 305 15.02 -19.79 -17.60
N TYR A 306 14.60 -20.52 -18.64
CA TYR A 306 14.31 -21.95 -18.58
C TYR A 306 15.17 -22.70 -19.54
N ALA A 307 15.70 -23.86 -19.13
CA ALA A 307 16.40 -24.75 -20.01
C ALA A 307 15.45 -25.37 -21.06
N GLU A 308 14.26 -25.74 -20.60
CA GLU A 308 13.17 -26.22 -21.44
C GLU A 308 11.86 -25.66 -20.88
N ALA A 309 10.98 -25.15 -21.75
CA ALA A 309 9.70 -24.61 -21.32
C ALA A 309 8.62 -24.76 -22.40
N VAL A 310 7.38 -24.82 -21.94
CA VAL A 310 6.20 -24.79 -22.80
C VAL A 310 5.25 -23.70 -22.29
N ARG A 311 4.57 -23.07 -23.24
CA ARG A 311 3.52 -22.09 -22.98
C ARG A 311 2.18 -22.65 -23.44
N CYS A 312 1.21 -22.63 -22.56
CA CYS A 312 -0.17 -23.04 -22.87
C CYS A 312 -1.05 -21.80 -23.02
N LYS A 313 -1.73 -21.70 -24.19
CA LYS A 313 -2.69 -20.64 -24.51
C LYS A 313 -4.10 -21.22 -24.58
N PHE A 314 -5.03 -20.58 -23.92
CA PHE A 314 -6.45 -20.95 -24.00
C PHE A 314 -7.17 -19.97 -24.93
N ASN A 315 -7.98 -20.50 -25.85
CA ASN A 315 -8.67 -19.72 -26.91
C ASN A 315 -7.73 -18.84 -27.76
N GLY A 316 -6.47 -19.19 -27.90
CA GLY A 316 -5.50 -18.57 -28.79
C GLY A 316 -5.07 -17.14 -28.47
N LYS A 317 -5.49 -16.55 -27.32
CA LYS A 317 -5.33 -15.10 -27.09
C LYS A 317 -4.28 -14.71 -26.04
N GLN A 318 -4.23 -15.38 -24.91
CA GLN A 318 -3.28 -15.02 -23.86
C GLN A 318 -2.62 -16.26 -23.25
N PRO A 319 -1.36 -16.19 -22.87
CA PRO A 319 -0.75 -17.27 -22.11
C PRO A 319 -1.46 -17.41 -20.77
N LEU A 320 -1.92 -18.64 -20.50
CA LEU A 320 -2.57 -19.00 -19.25
C LEU A 320 -1.57 -19.61 -18.27
N LEU A 321 -0.61 -20.38 -18.80
CA LEU A 321 0.34 -21.17 -18.05
C LEU A 321 1.67 -21.25 -18.79
N GLU A 322 2.76 -21.12 -18.05
CA GLU A 322 4.13 -21.41 -18.52
C GLU A 322 4.73 -22.44 -17.57
N MET A 323 5.32 -23.49 -18.13
CA MET A 323 5.93 -24.59 -17.38
C MET A 323 7.28 -24.94 -17.94
#